data_81e3233950a89cfe94eeb5e7388e19e1
#
_entry.id   81e3233950a89cfe94eeb5e7388e19e1
#
_cell.length_a   1.000
_cell.length_b   1.000
_cell.length_c   1.000
_cell.angle_alpha   90.00
_cell.angle_beta   90.00
_cell.angle_gamma   90.00
#
_symmetry.space_group_name_H-M   'P 1'
#
loop_
_entity.id
_entity.type
_entity.pdbx_description
1 polymer ?
#
loop_
_entity_poly.entity_id
_entity_poly.type
_entity_poly.pdbx_seq_one_letter_code
_entity_poly.pdbx_strand_id
1 'polypeptide(L)'
;MSDSLRIIISGGGTGGHIFPAVSIANAIKALRPEAEILFVGAQGRMEMQRVPAAGYEIVGLPVRGLIRPLWSPKNIGVALDYLKSLRQVRKIVKDFKPQAAVGVGGYASGATLDAAARLGIPCLIQEQNSYAGVTNKHLAKKASKICVAYDEMERFFPADKIMKTGNPVRQNLLDTKLTREEAIKTFGLDPTKKTILFVGGSLGARTINESILRRLDTIRKSDVQII
;
A
#
# COMPACT_ATOMS: atom_id res chain seq x y z
N MET A 1 14.63 -4.28 -31.13
CA MET A 1 14.81 -4.55 -29.68
C MET A 1 13.56 -4.03 -28.97
N SER A 2 12.77 -4.90 -28.36
CA SER A 2 11.60 -4.45 -27.59
C SER A 2 12.13 -3.63 -26.42
N ASP A 3 11.76 -2.34 -26.34
CA ASP A 3 12.10 -1.51 -25.19
C ASP A 3 11.62 -2.22 -23.91
N SER A 4 12.53 -2.37 -22.93
CA SER A 4 12.20 -2.94 -21.63
C SER A 4 11.03 -2.18 -20.99
N LEU A 5 10.05 -2.91 -20.45
CA LEU A 5 8.91 -2.31 -19.77
C LEU A 5 9.37 -1.59 -18.50
N ARG A 6 9.20 -0.27 -18.43
CA ARG A 6 9.57 0.56 -17.28
C ARG A 6 8.34 1.08 -16.55
N ILE A 7 8.24 0.79 -15.27
CA ILE A 7 7.09 1.16 -14.43
C ILE A 7 7.56 1.87 -13.16
N ILE A 8 6.95 3.00 -12.86
CA ILE A 8 7.07 3.64 -11.53
C ILE A 8 5.94 3.13 -10.63
N ILE A 9 6.29 2.68 -9.43
CA ILE A 9 5.32 2.33 -8.40
C ILE A 9 5.50 3.25 -7.20
N SER A 10 4.42 3.87 -6.73
CA SER A 10 4.47 4.81 -5.62
C SER A 10 3.41 4.51 -4.56
N GLY A 11 3.86 4.50 -3.33
CA GLY A 11 3.02 4.30 -2.15
C GLY A 11 3.86 4.19 -0.91
N GLY A 12 3.27 4.41 0.24
CA GLY A 12 4.02 4.32 1.47
C GLY A 12 3.31 4.91 2.67
N GLY A 13 4.10 5.14 3.73
CA GLY A 13 3.64 5.62 5.02
C GLY A 13 3.17 4.51 5.97
N THR A 14 2.61 3.43 5.45
CA THR A 14 2.16 2.27 6.25
C THR A 14 2.36 0.96 5.49
N GLY A 15 2.40 -0.17 6.22
CA GLY A 15 2.46 -1.50 5.61
C GLY A 15 1.28 -1.78 4.66
N GLY A 16 0.10 -1.19 4.94
CA GLY A 16 -1.10 -1.33 4.09
C GLY A 16 -0.93 -0.79 2.68
N HIS A 17 0.00 0.14 2.44
CA HIS A 17 0.36 0.61 1.10
C HIS A 17 1.61 -0.07 0.55
N ILE A 18 2.61 -0.33 1.41
CA ILE A 18 3.90 -0.87 0.97
C ILE A 18 3.76 -2.29 0.44
N PHE A 19 3.07 -3.17 1.18
CA PHE A 19 2.94 -4.56 0.77
C PHE A 19 2.13 -4.76 -0.51
N PRO A 20 0.99 -4.10 -0.73
CA PRO A 20 0.32 -4.10 -2.03
C PRO A 20 1.21 -3.62 -3.17
N ALA A 21 1.99 -2.54 -2.96
CA ALA A 21 2.93 -2.03 -3.96
C ALA A 21 3.98 -3.07 -4.35
N VAL A 22 4.58 -3.74 -3.36
CA VAL A 22 5.55 -4.82 -3.59
C VAL A 22 4.89 -6.03 -4.25
N SER A 23 3.67 -6.39 -3.87
CA SER A 23 2.94 -7.50 -4.50
C SER A 23 2.65 -7.23 -5.97
N ILE A 24 2.28 -5.99 -6.32
CA ILE A 24 2.10 -5.56 -7.72
C ILE A 24 3.43 -5.66 -8.48
N ALA A 25 4.53 -5.18 -7.89
CA ALA A 25 5.86 -5.26 -8.50
C ALA A 25 6.26 -6.71 -8.77
N ASN A 26 6.08 -7.61 -7.80
CA ASN A 26 6.38 -9.03 -7.94
C ASN A 26 5.54 -9.68 -9.04
N ALA A 27 4.24 -9.36 -9.13
CA ALA A 27 3.36 -9.86 -10.18
C ALA A 27 3.80 -9.38 -11.58
N ILE A 28 4.21 -8.10 -11.70
CA ILE A 28 4.75 -7.57 -12.96
C ILE A 28 6.03 -8.32 -13.34
N LYS A 29 6.94 -8.53 -12.38
CA LYS A 29 8.19 -9.27 -12.63
C LYS A 29 7.96 -10.73 -12.98
N ALA A 30 6.94 -11.37 -12.40
CA ALA A 30 6.57 -12.74 -12.75
C ALA A 30 6.05 -12.85 -14.21
N LEU A 31 5.30 -11.85 -14.67
CA LEU A 31 4.76 -11.79 -16.03
C LEU A 31 5.77 -11.26 -17.07
N ARG A 32 6.68 -10.40 -16.65
CA ARG A 32 7.68 -9.70 -17.44
C ARG A 32 8.99 -9.61 -16.66
N PRO A 33 9.81 -10.66 -16.65
CA PRO A 33 11.06 -10.69 -15.88
C PRO A 33 12.02 -9.55 -16.22
N GLU A 34 12.00 -9.09 -17.46
CA GLU A 34 12.81 -7.97 -17.98
C GLU A 34 12.33 -6.60 -17.54
N ALA A 35 11.10 -6.47 -16.99
CA ALA A 35 10.54 -5.16 -16.59
C ALA A 35 11.43 -4.46 -15.57
N GLU A 36 11.68 -3.18 -15.78
CA GLU A 36 12.38 -2.32 -14.84
C GLU A 36 11.36 -1.62 -13.95
N ILE A 37 11.51 -1.74 -12.64
CA ILE A 37 10.58 -1.16 -11.65
C ILE A 37 11.34 -0.21 -10.75
N LEU A 38 10.89 1.04 -10.70
CA LEU A 38 11.40 2.05 -9.79
C LEU A 38 10.31 2.45 -8.81
N PHE A 39 10.61 2.34 -7.52
CA PHE A 39 9.72 2.85 -6.49
C PHE A 39 9.97 4.31 -6.18
N VAL A 40 8.90 5.01 -5.81
CA VAL A 40 8.96 6.39 -5.29
C VAL A 40 8.19 6.46 -3.99
N GLY A 41 8.87 6.79 -2.90
CA GLY A 41 8.32 6.82 -1.55
C GLY A 41 8.59 8.14 -0.82
N ALA A 42 8.17 8.26 0.43
CA ALA A 42 8.47 9.40 1.29
C ALA A 42 9.76 9.17 2.08
N GLN A 43 10.65 10.16 2.09
CA GLN A 43 11.91 10.10 2.85
C GLN A 43 11.66 9.86 4.34
N GLY A 44 12.52 9.03 4.97
CA GLY A 44 12.46 8.73 6.39
C GLY A 44 11.25 7.88 6.81
N ARG A 45 10.55 7.25 5.87
CA ARG A 45 9.42 6.36 6.13
C ARG A 45 9.78 4.89 5.92
N MET A 46 8.90 4.02 6.36
CA MET A 46 9.10 2.57 6.36
C MET A 46 9.42 2.00 4.96
N GLU A 47 8.86 2.57 3.92
CA GLU A 47 9.11 2.16 2.54
C GLU A 47 10.57 2.23 2.14
N MET A 48 11.33 3.21 2.67
CA MET A 48 12.76 3.36 2.39
C MET A 48 13.62 2.17 2.86
N GLN A 49 13.09 1.34 3.75
CA GLN A 49 13.73 0.11 4.23
C GLN A 49 13.08 -1.14 3.62
N ARG A 50 11.73 -1.16 3.55
CA ARG A 50 10.98 -2.36 3.15
C ARG A 50 11.04 -2.64 1.66
N VAL A 51 11.10 -1.60 0.83
CA VAL A 51 11.19 -1.78 -0.63
C VAL A 51 12.56 -2.33 -1.05
N PRO A 52 13.71 -1.79 -0.57
CA PRO A 52 15.01 -2.41 -0.82
C PRO A 52 15.13 -3.84 -0.28
N ALA A 53 14.57 -4.11 0.91
CA ALA A 53 14.52 -5.47 1.44
C ALA A 53 13.72 -6.46 0.58
N ALA A 54 12.83 -5.96 -0.29
CA ALA A 54 12.11 -6.75 -1.28
C ALA A 54 12.82 -6.81 -2.65
N GLY A 55 14.04 -6.26 -2.77
CA GLY A 55 14.86 -6.31 -3.97
C GLY A 55 14.58 -5.23 -5.01
N TYR A 56 13.94 -4.12 -4.63
CA TYR A 56 13.61 -3.02 -5.54
C TYR A 56 14.33 -1.72 -5.19
N GLU A 57 14.66 -0.95 -6.23
CA GLU A 57 15.17 0.40 -6.06
C GLU A 57 14.05 1.36 -5.64
N ILE A 58 14.39 2.34 -4.80
CA ILE A 58 13.46 3.37 -4.33
C ILE A 58 14.11 4.74 -4.26
N VAL A 59 13.39 5.76 -4.72
CA VAL A 59 13.74 7.17 -4.56
C VAL A 59 12.81 7.82 -3.54
N GLY A 60 13.38 8.49 -2.55
CA GLY A 60 12.63 9.19 -1.51
C GLY A 60 12.31 10.63 -1.90
N LEU A 61 11.05 11.04 -1.71
CA LEU A 61 10.56 12.40 -1.85
C LEU A 61 10.45 13.10 -0.48
N PRO A 62 10.66 14.40 -0.39
CA PRO A 62 10.51 15.17 0.86
C PRO A 62 9.03 15.44 1.22
N VAL A 63 8.11 14.57 0.82
CA VAL A 63 6.68 14.74 1.10
C VAL A 63 6.35 14.42 2.55
N ARG A 64 5.46 15.23 3.11
CA ARG A 64 4.91 15.05 4.46
C ARG A 64 3.39 15.12 4.45
N GLY A 65 2.77 14.57 5.50
CA GLY A 65 1.33 14.72 5.74
C GLY A 65 0.95 16.12 6.18
N LEU A 66 -0.26 16.54 5.83
CA LEU A 66 -0.85 17.76 6.33
C LEU A 66 -1.00 17.70 7.86
N ILE A 67 -0.65 18.77 8.54
CA ILE A 67 -0.74 18.94 9.99
C ILE A 67 -2.12 19.49 10.32
N ARG A 68 -2.80 18.90 11.28
CA ARG A 68 -4.08 19.42 11.78
C ARG A 68 -3.83 20.40 12.94
N PRO A 69 -4.59 21.50 13.00
CA PRO A 69 -5.63 21.92 12.06
C PRO A 69 -5.05 22.39 10.73
N LEU A 70 -5.84 22.32 9.65
CA LEU A 70 -5.35 22.58 8.26
C LEU A 70 -4.82 24.00 8.04
N TRP A 71 -5.28 24.99 8.84
CA TRP A 71 -4.79 26.37 8.81
C TRP A 71 -3.46 26.58 9.55
N SER A 72 -2.85 25.53 10.09
CA SER A 72 -1.55 25.66 10.77
C SER A 72 -0.49 26.27 9.85
N PRO A 73 0.26 27.32 10.28
CA PRO A 73 1.36 27.89 9.49
C PRO A 73 2.43 26.88 9.10
N LYS A 74 2.54 25.78 9.85
CA LYS A 74 3.45 24.66 9.54
C LYS A 74 3.11 23.97 8.22
N ASN A 75 1.88 24.14 7.71
CA ASN A 75 1.47 23.58 6.41
C ASN A 75 2.06 24.33 5.22
N ILE A 76 2.59 25.55 5.40
CA ILE A 76 3.36 26.25 4.36
C ILE A 76 4.59 25.40 3.98
N GLY A 77 5.33 24.88 4.98
CA GLY A 77 6.45 23.98 4.72
C GLY A 77 6.05 22.69 4.03
N VAL A 78 4.87 22.11 4.37
CA VAL A 78 4.33 20.93 3.69
C VAL A 78 4.02 21.22 2.22
N ALA A 79 3.44 22.38 1.92
CA ALA A 79 3.18 22.80 0.53
C ALA A 79 4.47 23.00 -0.28
N LEU A 80 5.50 23.61 0.31
CA LEU A 80 6.82 23.75 -0.33
C LEU A 80 7.48 22.40 -0.60
N ASP A 81 7.43 21.47 0.35
CA ASP A 81 7.95 20.11 0.17
C ASP A 81 7.18 19.36 -0.92
N TYR A 82 5.87 19.58 -1.02
CA TYR A 82 5.07 19.01 -2.11
C TYR A 82 5.50 19.56 -3.47
N LEU A 83 5.71 20.88 -3.60
CA LEU A 83 6.20 21.48 -4.85
C LEU A 83 7.61 21.01 -5.23
N LYS A 84 8.51 20.87 -4.25
CA LYS A 84 9.85 20.25 -4.46
C LYS A 84 9.69 18.82 -4.97
N SER A 85 8.80 18.05 -4.38
CA SER A 85 8.53 16.68 -4.77
C SER A 85 8.00 16.56 -6.20
N LEU A 86 7.09 17.46 -6.62
CA LEU A 86 6.63 17.51 -8.01
C LEU A 86 7.77 17.76 -9.02
N ARG A 87 8.71 18.67 -8.67
CA ARG A 87 9.90 18.92 -9.51
C ARG A 87 10.83 17.70 -9.57
N GLN A 88 11.06 17.06 -8.43
CA GLN A 88 11.88 15.85 -8.35
C GLN A 88 11.26 14.69 -9.14
N VAL A 89 9.96 14.46 -9.00
CA VAL A 89 9.27 13.42 -9.79
C VAL A 89 9.34 13.71 -11.28
N ARG A 90 9.18 14.96 -11.71
CA ARG A 90 9.36 15.32 -13.14
C ARG A 90 10.72 14.91 -13.67
N LYS A 91 11.78 15.12 -12.88
CA LYS A 91 13.13 14.68 -13.23
C LYS A 91 13.19 13.14 -13.31
N ILE A 92 12.71 12.45 -12.27
CA ILE A 92 12.67 10.97 -12.24
C ILE A 92 11.94 10.41 -13.47
N VAL A 93 10.76 10.94 -13.81
CA VAL A 93 9.98 10.47 -14.96
C VAL A 93 10.73 10.71 -16.28
N LYS A 94 11.40 11.87 -16.43
CA LYS A 94 12.19 12.16 -17.63
C LYS A 94 13.40 11.26 -17.78
N ASP A 95 14.09 10.95 -16.67
CA ASP A 95 15.31 10.15 -16.66
C ASP A 95 14.98 8.65 -16.83
N PHE A 96 13.98 8.14 -16.08
CA PHE A 96 13.57 6.73 -16.09
C PHE A 96 12.70 6.38 -17.29
N LYS A 97 11.95 7.35 -17.87
CA LYS A 97 11.05 7.17 -19.03
C LYS A 97 10.05 6.02 -18.85
N PRO A 98 9.22 6.02 -17.80
CA PRO A 98 8.26 4.96 -17.56
C PRO A 98 7.13 4.97 -18.59
N GLN A 99 6.62 3.79 -18.97
CA GLN A 99 5.42 3.64 -19.78
C GLN A 99 4.13 3.69 -18.95
N ALA A 100 4.23 3.45 -17.63
CA ALA A 100 3.09 3.59 -16.72
C ALA A 100 3.54 3.95 -15.30
N ALA A 101 2.63 4.54 -14.52
CA ALA A 101 2.82 4.80 -13.10
C ALA A 101 1.68 4.18 -12.29
N VAL A 102 2.01 3.49 -11.20
CA VAL A 102 1.05 2.85 -10.29
C VAL A 102 1.10 3.52 -8.92
N GLY A 103 -0.06 3.94 -8.42
CA GLY A 103 -0.20 4.52 -7.09
C GLY A 103 -1.05 3.66 -6.17
N VAL A 104 -0.54 3.34 -4.99
CA VAL A 104 -1.26 2.53 -3.99
C VAL A 104 -1.70 3.33 -2.77
N GLY A 105 -1.56 4.66 -2.82
CA GLY A 105 -1.92 5.56 -1.74
C GLY A 105 -0.72 6.09 -0.96
N GLY A 106 -1.00 7.01 -0.04
CA GLY A 106 0.02 7.77 0.68
C GLY A 106 0.45 9.07 -0.01
N TYR A 107 1.19 9.91 0.69
CA TYR A 107 1.55 11.25 0.20
C TYR A 107 2.50 11.23 -1.00
N ALA A 108 3.44 10.28 -1.03
CA ALA A 108 4.36 10.12 -2.15
C ALA A 108 3.62 9.73 -3.43
N SER A 109 2.60 8.85 -3.34
CA SER A 109 1.75 8.48 -4.46
C SER A 109 1.04 9.70 -5.05
N GLY A 110 0.58 10.63 -4.20
CA GLY A 110 -0.05 11.88 -4.63
C GLY A 110 0.84 12.71 -5.55
N ALA A 111 2.05 13.01 -5.11
CA ALA A 111 3.00 13.79 -5.89
C ALA A 111 3.47 13.05 -7.15
N THR A 112 3.70 11.74 -7.04
CA THR A 112 4.21 10.90 -8.14
C THR A 112 3.20 10.81 -9.28
N LEU A 113 1.95 10.43 -8.99
CA LEU A 113 0.95 10.27 -10.03
C LEU A 113 0.47 11.61 -10.59
N ASP A 114 0.41 12.68 -9.77
CA ASP A 114 0.08 14.01 -10.28
C ASP A 114 1.11 14.49 -11.30
N ALA A 115 2.39 14.32 -11.00
CA ALA A 115 3.47 14.71 -11.92
C ALA A 115 3.52 13.80 -13.16
N ALA A 116 3.36 12.49 -13.01
CA ALA A 116 3.33 11.52 -14.11
C ALA A 116 2.18 11.80 -15.07
N ALA A 117 0.96 11.99 -14.55
CA ALA A 117 -0.22 12.31 -15.35
C ALA A 117 -0.08 13.62 -16.12
N ARG A 118 0.54 14.66 -15.53
CA ARG A 118 0.84 15.93 -16.21
C ARG A 118 1.87 15.79 -17.34
N LEU A 119 2.67 14.74 -17.33
CA LEU A 119 3.63 14.40 -18.38
C LEU A 119 3.08 13.40 -19.40
N GLY A 120 1.78 13.08 -19.35
CA GLY A 120 1.12 12.18 -20.26
C GLY A 120 1.37 10.69 -19.98
N ILE A 121 1.98 10.34 -18.85
CA ILE A 121 2.19 8.94 -18.46
C ILE A 121 0.88 8.36 -17.94
N PRO A 122 0.41 7.23 -18.48
CA PRO A 122 -0.77 6.52 -17.98
C PRO A 122 -0.61 6.15 -16.50
N CYS A 123 -1.63 6.49 -15.69
CA CYS A 123 -1.61 6.25 -14.24
C CYS A 123 -2.68 5.24 -13.85
N LEU A 124 -2.31 4.26 -13.03
CA LEU A 124 -3.20 3.31 -12.40
C LEU A 124 -3.22 3.55 -10.89
N ILE A 125 -4.39 3.57 -10.29
CA ILE A 125 -4.58 3.62 -8.84
C ILE A 125 -5.03 2.24 -8.36
N GLN A 126 -4.48 1.78 -7.23
CA GLN A 126 -5.00 0.64 -6.47
C GLN A 126 -5.48 1.13 -5.10
N GLU A 127 -6.76 0.86 -4.78
CA GLU A 127 -7.39 1.20 -3.51
C GLU A 127 -7.70 -0.07 -2.71
N GLN A 128 -7.13 -0.16 -1.51
CA GLN A 128 -7.21 -1.34 -0.65
C GLN A 128 -8.43 -1.33 0.28
N ASN A 129 -9.04 -0.17 0.49
CA ASN A 129 -10.04 0.03 1.53
C ASN A 129 -11.45 0.22 0.93
N SER A 130 -12.47 -0.13 1.69
CA SER A 130 -13.87 0.16 1.35
C SER A 130 -14.22 1.65 1.45
N TYR A 131 -13.37 2.46 2.07
CA TYR A 131 -13.44 3.91 2.08
C TYR A 131 -12.18 4.50 1.47
N ALA A 132 -12.32 5.13 0.31
CA ALA A 132 -11.20 5.60 -0.48
C ALA A 132 -10.35 6.65 0.23
N GLY A 133 -9.03 6.48 0.16
CA GLY A 133 -8.07 7.44 0.66
C GLY A 133 -8.14 8.80 -0.05
N VAL A 134 -7.86 9.89 0.68
CA VAL A 134 -7.93 11.26 0.15
C VAL A 134 -7.05 11.43 -1.09
N THR A 135 -5.85 10.88 -1.08
CA THR A 135 -4.91 10.91 -2.21
C THR A 135 -5.51 10.27 -3.45
N ASN A 136 -6.07 9.06 -3.31
CA ASN A 136 -6.66 8.31 -4.43
C ASN A 136 -7.90 9.03 -4.98
N LYS A 137 -8.75 9.61 -4.12
CA LYS A 137 -9.89 10.45 -4.55
C LYS A 137 -9.44 11.66 -5.36
N HIS A 138 -8.38 12.33 -4.93
CA HIS A 138 -7.83 13.49 -5.65
C HIS A 138 -7.29 13.13 -7.03
N LEU A 139 -6.65 11.97 -7.16
CA LEU A 139 -6.04 11.50 -8.40
C LEU A 139 -7.02 10.79 -9.35
N ALA A 140 -8.20 10.41 -8.88
CA ALA A 140 -9.16 9.59 -9.64
C ALA A 140 -9.47 10.10 -11.03
N LYS A 141 -9.68 11.43 -11.17
CA LYS A 141 -9.98 12.04 -12.47
C LYS A 141 -8.81 11.93 -13.46
N LYS A 142 -7.57 11.91 -12.96
CA LYS A 142 -6.34 11.84 -13.76
C LYS A 142 -5.91 10.41 -14.07
N ALA A 143 -6.36 9.44 -13.27
CA ALA A 143 -6.03 8.04 -13.49
C ALA A 143 -6.69 7.49 -14.76
N SER A 144 -5.98 6.60 -15.44
CA SER A 144 -6.49 5.84 -16.58
C SER A 144 -7.39 4.70 -16.12
N LYS A 145 -7.00 4.02 -15.02
CA LYS A 145 -7.77 2.93 -14.39
C LYS A 145 -7.60 2.96 -12.88
N ILE A 146 -8.62 2.44 -12.17
CA ILE A 146 -8.67 2.40 -10.72
C ILE A 146 -9.06 0.99 -10.29
N CYS A 147 -8.07 0.23 -9.82
CA CYS A 147 -8.27 -1.09 -9.28
C CYS A 147 -8.76 -0.99 -7.84
N VAL A 148 -9.86 -1.66 -7.51
CA VAL A 148 -10.47 -1.60 -6.18
C VAL A 148 -10.65 -2.99 -5.58
N ALA A 149 -10.62 -3.05 -4.25
CA ALA A 149 -10.81 -4.30 -3.52
C ALA A 149 -12.28 -4.60 -3.21
N TYR A 150 -13.11 -3.56 -3.11
CA TYR A 150 -14.50 -3.66 -2.63
C TYR A 150 -15.49 -3.16 -3.69
N ASP A 151 -16.75 -3.54 -3.53
CA ASP A 151 -17.88 -3.03 -4.30
C ASP A 151 -18.27 -1.60 -3.84
N GLU A 152 -19.18 -0.97 -4.56
CA GLU A 152 -19.75 0.35 -4.27
C GLU A 152 -18.70 1.48 -4.22
N MET A 153 -17.63 1.35 -4.98
CA MET A 153 -16.56 2.35 -5.02
C MET A 153 -16.88 3.52 -5.98
N GLU A 154 -17.96 3.44 -6.73
CA GLU A 154 -18.50 4.50 -7.60
C GLU A 154 -18.85 5.77 -6.83
N ARG A 155 -19.16 5.64 -5.54
CA ARG A 155 -19.35 6.78 -4.61
C ARG A 155 -18.09 7.64 -4.42
N PHE A 156 -16.90 7.12 -4.81
CA PHE A 156 -15.62 7.82 -4.67
C PHE A 156 -14.91 8.06 -5.99
N PHE A 157 -15.18 7.22 -7.00
CA PHE A 157 -14.41 7.17 -8.24
C PHE A 157 -15.33 7.15 -9.47
N PRO A 158 -14.87 7.66 -10.64
CA PRO A 158 -15.59 7.52 -11.90
C PRO A 158 -15.81 6.04 -12.24
N ALA A 159 -17.07 5.64 -12.44
CA ALA A 159 -17.47 4.24 -12.66
C ALA A 159 -16.77 3.60 -13.88
N ASP A 160 -16.59 4.36 -14.96
CA ASP A 160 -15.94 3.93 -16.21
C ASP A 160 -14.45 3.57 -16.05
N LYS A 161 -13.83 3.99 -14.95
CA LYS A 161 -12.43 3.73 -14.66
C LYS A 161 -12.22 2.59 -13.65
N ILE A 162 -13.26 2.18 -12.93
CA ILE A 162 -13.19 1.17 -11.88
C ILE A 162 -12.99 -0.21 -12.47
N MET A 163 -12.10 -0.97 -11.84
CA MET A 163 -11.90 -2.41 -12.04
C MET A 163 -11.83 -3.10 -10.68
N LYS A 164 -12.73 -4.02 -10.40
CA LYS A 164 -12.68 -4.83 -9.17
C LYS A 164 -11.64 -5.93 -9.35
N THR A 165 -10.51 -5.79 -8.67
CA THR A 165 -9.38 -6.73 -8.76
C THR A 165 -9.08 -7.45 -7.43
N GLY A 166 -9.71 -7.01 -6.34
CA GLY A 166 -9.31 -7.43 -5.00
C GLY A 166 -8.04 -6.71 -4.52
N ASN A 167 -7.55 -7.11 -3.35
CA ASN A 167 -6.29 -6.62 -2.81
C ASN A 167 -5.12 -7.45 -3.31
N PRO A 168 -4.01 -6.81 -3.71
CA PRO A 168 -2.77 -7.52 -4.00
C PRO A 168 -2.23 -8.21 -2.75
N VAL A 169 -2.14 -9.53 -2.79
CA VAL A 169 -1.64 -10.37 -1.69
C VAL A 169 -0.22 -10.83 -1.98
N ARG A 170 0.59 -10.92 -0.94
CA ARG A 170 1.96 -11.45 -1.08
C ARG A 170 1.91 -12.94 -1.43
N GLN A 171 2.66 -13.33 -2.46
CA GLN A 171 2.67 -14.70 -2.97
C GLN A 171 3.07 -15.73 -1.90
N ASN A 172 4.05 -15.40 -1.05
CA ASN A 172 4.49 -16.28 0.03
C ASN A 172 3.40 -16.64 1.05
N LEU A 173 2.33 -15.85 1.15
CA LEU A 173 1.16 -16.19 1.97
C LEU A 173 0.26 -17.21 1.27
N LEU A 174 0.22 -17.18 -0.06
CA LEU A 174 -0.57 -18.12 -0.86
C LEU A 174 0.16 -19.47 -1.02
N ASP A 175 1.49 -19.44 -1.04
CA ASP A 175 2.34 -20.63 -1.21
C ASP A 175 2.56 -21.41 0.08
N THR A 176 2.03 -20.94 1.22
CA THR A 176 2.13 -21.63 2.50
C THR A 176 1.40 -22.96 2.43
N LYS A 177 2.16 -24.06 2.59
CA LYS A 177 1.66 -25.45 2.59
C LYS A 177 1.55 -26.05 4.00
N LEU A 178 1.71 -25.21 5.05
CA LEU A 178 1.59 -25.65 6.43
C LEU A 178 0.19 -26.21 6.70
N THR A 179 0.13 -27.42 7.22
CA THR A 179 -1.12 -28.00 7.72
C THR A 179 -1.53 -27.32 9.04
N ARG A 180 -2.78 -27.52 9.43
CA ARG A 180 -3.28 -27.02 10.72
C ARG A 180 -2.47 -27.62 11.90
N GLU A 181 -2.13 -28.90 11.82
CA GLU A 181 -1.37 -29.62 12.82
C GLU A 181 0.04 -29.05 12.99
N GLU A 182 0.74 -28.76 11.90
CA GLU A 182 2.07 -28.14 11.91
C GLU A 182 2.02 -26.73 12.48
N ALA A 183 1.03 -25.94 12.10
CA ALA A 183 0.85 -24.59 12.62
C ALA A 183 0.55 -24.60 14.12
N ILE A 184 -0.34 -25.45 14.59
CA ILE A 184 -0.65 -25.61 16.02
C ILE A 184 0.61 -25.97 16.81
N LYS A 185 1.39 -26.93 16.33
CA LYS A 185 2.66 -27.32 16.96
C LYS A 185 3.66 -26.15 17.01
N THR A 186 3.77 -25.39 15.92
CA THR A 186 4.68 -24.23 15.84
C THR A 186 4.34 -23.16 16.88
N PHE A 187 3.04 -22.94 17.15
CA PHE A 187 2.59 -21.98 18.16
C PHE A 187 2.44 -22.56 19.57
N GLY A 188 2.78 -23.85 19.78
CA GLY A 188 2.65 -24.50 21.08
C GLY A 188 1.20 -24.61 21.58
N LEU A 189 0.26 -24.76 20.68
CA LEU A 189 -1.19 -24.79 20.98
C LEU A 189 -1.69 -26.23 21.12
N ASP A 190 -2.82 -26.39 21.83
CA ASP A 190 -3.52 -27.65 21.98
C ASP A 190 -4.30 -28.01 20.69
N PRO A 191 -4.01 -29.13 20.01
CA PRO A 191 -4.68 -29.50 18.76
C PRO A 191 -6.17 -29.87 18.96
N THR A 192 -6.60 -30.17 20.17
CA THR A 192 -7.98 -30.57 20.48
C THR A 192 -8.90 -29.36 20.67
N LYS A 193 -8.32 -28.18 20.97
CA LYS A 193 -9.08 -26.96 21.24
C LYS A 193 -9.33 -26.13 20.00
N LYS A 194 -10.44 -25.38 20.02
CA LYS A 194 -10.72 -24.34 19.03
C LYS A 194 -9.79 -23.15 19.27
N THR A 195 -9.14 -22.66 18.21
CA THR A 195 -8.24 -21.51 18.28
C THR A 195 -8.91 -20.27 17.70
N ILE A 196 -8.87 -19.18 18.44
CA ILE A 196 -9.32 -17.86 17.98
C ILE A 196 -8.10 -16.97 17.82
N LEU A 197 -7.89 -16.47 16.59
CA LEU A 197 -6.81 -15.54 16.29
C LEU A 197 -7.33 -14.10 16.39
N PHE A 198 -6.67 -13.27 17.22
CA PHE A 198 -6.89 -11.85 17.30
C PHE A 198 -5.75 -11.09 16.61
N VAL A 199 -6.09 -10.34 15.57
CA VAL A 199 -5.09 -9.57 14.81
C VAL A 199 -5.44 -8.09 14.83
N GLY A 200 -4.52 -7.29 15.36
CA GLY A 200 -4.57 -5.83 15.27
C GLY A 200 -3.86 -5.30 14.03
N GLY A 201 -4.22 -4.09 13.60
CA GLY A 201 -3.49 -3.39 12.54
C GLY A 201 -2.09 -2.93 12.99
N SER A 202 -1.34 -2.31 12.09
CA SER A 202 0.08 -1.93 12.26
C SER A 202 0.37 -0.98 13.45
N LEU A 203 -0.61 -0.25 13.95
CA LEU A 203 -0.51 0.62 15.12
C LEU A 203 -1.10 -0.02 16.39
N GLY A 204 -1.42 -1.31 16.33
CA GLY A 204 -2.18 -2.02 17.36
C GLY A 204 -3.68 -1.75 17.24
N ALA A 205 -4.47 -2.51 17.99
CA ALA A 205 -5.92 -2.39 18.03
C ALA A 205 -6.38 -2.24 19.48
N ARG A 206 -6.21 -1.06 20.05
CA ARG A 206 -6.50 -0.78 21.46
C ARG A 206 -7.86 -1.32 21.89
N THR A 207 -8.91 -1.06 21.12
CA THR A 207 -10.27 -1.54 21.43
C THR A 207 -10.36 -3.07 21.46
N ILE A 208 -9.71 -3.77 20.52
CA ILE A 208 -9.63 -5.23 20.50
C ILE A 208 -8.88 -5.72 21.73
N ASN A 209 -7.69 -5.17 21.99
CA ASN A 209 -6.85 -5.55 23.13
C ASN A 209 -7.58 -5.34 24.47
N GLU A 210 -8.19 -4.18 24.68
CA GLU A 210 -8.98 -3.89 25.88
C GLU A 210 -10.19 -4.82 26.02
N SER A 211 -10.86 -5.16 24.93
CA SER A 211 -12.00 -6.09 24.94
C SER A 211 -11.59 -7.48 25.37
N ILE A 212 -10.46 -7.98 24.88
CA ILE A 212 -9.89 -9.27 25.28
C ILE A 212 -9.53 -9.25 26.76
N LEU A 213 -8.78 -8.23 27.21
CA LEU A 213 -8.37 -8.08 28.60
C LEU A 213 -9.54 -8.08 29.58
N ARG A 214 -10.62 -7.38 29.24
CA ARG A 214 -11.86 -7.34 30.05
C ARG A 214 -12.59 -8.67 30.14
N ARG A 215 -12.31 -9.61 29.23
CA ARG A 215 -13.01 -10.89 29.12
C ARG A 215 -12.09 -12.12 29.33
N LEU A 216 -10.88 -11.91 29.83
CA LEU A 216 -9.92 -12.99 30.07
C LEU A 216 -10.48 -14.12 30.92
N ASP A 217 -11.24 -13.82 31.99
CA ASP A 217 -11.83 -14.84 32.84
C ASP A 217 -12.92 -15.65 32.13
N THR A 218 -13.68 -15.03 31.24
CA THR A 218 -14.65 -15.71 30.39
C THR A 218 -13.94 -16.64 29.41
N ILE A 219 -12.85 -16.15 28.78
CA ILE A 219 -12.04 -16.93 27.84
C ILE A 219 -11.39 -18.13 28.55
N ARG A 220 -10.82 -17.92 29.73
CA ARG A 220 -10.20 -19.01 30.53
C ARG A 220 -11.17 -20.13 30.92
N LYS A 221 -12.46 -19.79 31.11
CA LYS A 221 -13.51 -20.75 31.43
C LYS A 221 -14.10 -21.42 30.20
N SER A 222 -13.77 -20.98 29.02
CA SER A 222 -14.26 -21.55 27.75
C SER A 222 -13.30 -22.61 27.23
N ASP A 223 -13.80 -23.51 26.40
CA ASP A 223 -12.99 -24.54 25.73
C ASP A 223 -12.36 -24.02 24.42
N VAL A 224 -11.76 -22.82 24.51
CA VAL A 224 -11.03 -22.22 23.39
C VAL A 224 -9.64 -21.78 23.86
N GLN A 225 -8.74 -21.68 22.91
CA GLN A 225 -7.43 -21.04 23.09
C GLN A 225 -7.33 -19.83 22.16
N ILE A 226 -6.49 -18.88 22.53
CA ILE A 226 -6.33 -17.61 21.80
C ILE A 226 -4.87 -17.36 21.41
N ILE A 227 -4.68 -16.71 20.29
CA ILE A 227 -3.41 -16.16 19.81
C ILE A 227 -3.56 -14.66 19.59
#